data_a876f6c36494725e7ad65ec5e0ef5ff1
#
_entry.id   a876f6c36494725e7ad65ec5e0ef5ff1
#
_cell.length_a   1.000
_cell.length_b   1.000
_cell.length_c   1.000
_cell.angle_alpha   90.00
_cell.angle_beta   90.00
_cell.angle_gamma   90.00
#
_symmetry.space_group_name_H-M   'P 1'
#
loop_
_entity.id
_entity.type
_entity.pdbx_description
1 polymer ?
#
loop_
_entity_poly.entity_id
_entity_poly.type
_entity_poly.pdbx_seq_one_letter_code
_entity_poly.pdbx_strand_id
1 'polypeptide(L)'
;MNSKASRNALECFRFEDDGLVPNNPTLAVVVFRRAIEVDGSGMGLTTAQCLLNKNRNPQLSKHEITECLRNYLGITHLVWLGEGISGDDTNGHVDDIARFVSPGKVICMIEEDPSDENHNALKKNYEMLQESKLADGSLLEVIPLKMPRKVLDEDGKRLPASYVNFYIGNDVVLVPIFGGKNDESTLSVLSETFYTRNVIGINCTGLIYGFGGIHCVTQQQPAI
;
A
#
# COMPACT_ATOMS: atom_id res chain seq x y z
N MET A 1 26.48 -1.07 11.72
CA MET A 1 26.92 -0.03 10.76
C MET A 1 25.70 0.51 10.06
N ASN A 2 25.44 1.74 10.13
CA ASN A 2 24.52 2.65 9.43
C ASN A 2 23.58 3.48 10.32
N SER A 3 24.16 4.08 11.37
CA SER A 3 23.44 5.14 12.11
C SER A 3 23.50 6.53 11.45
N LYS A 4 24.31 6.70 10.39
CA LYS A 4 24.43 7.99 9.67
C LYS A 4 23.39 8.16 8.56
N ALA A 5 23.00 7.08 7.86
CA ALA A 5 22.01 7.16 6.78
C ALA A 5 20.60 7.50 7.28
N SER A 6 20.21 6.93 8.44
CA SER A 6 18.89 7.19 9.03
C SER A 6 18.73 8.61 9.61
N ARG A 7 19.82 9.24 10.10
CA ARG A 7 19.75 10.64 10.59
C ARG A 7 19.64 11.64 9.44
N ASN A 8 20.36 11.42 8.34
CA ASN A 8 20.29 12.31 7.18
C ASN A 8 18.93 12.24 6.46
N ALA A 9 18.27 11.09 6.48
CA ALA A 9 16.92 10.97 5.90
C ALA A 9 15.88 11.80 6.68
N LEU A 10 15.96 11.83 8.01
CA LEU A 10 15.07 12.64 8.85
C LEU A 10 15.31 14.16 8.73
N GLU A 11 16.52 14.58 8.40
CA GLU A 11 16.85 15.99 8.17
C GLU A 11 16.39 16.50 6.79
N CYS A 12 16.14 15.59 5.83
CA CYS A 12 15.68 15.92 4.48
C CYS A 12 14.15 16.02 4.36
N PHE A 13 13.40 15.49 5.33
CA PHE A 13 11.95 15.47 5.32
C PHE A 13 11.38 16.14 6.56
N ARG A 14 10.48 17.08 6.37
CA ARG A 14 9.67 17.67 7.42
C ARG A 14 8.26 17.05 7.35
N PHE A 15 7.71 16.64 8.51
CA PHE A 15 6.30 16.29 8.61
C PHE A 15 5.50 17.59 8.64
N GLU A 16 4.72 17.83 7.62
CA GLU A 16 3.57 18.73 7.66
C GLU A 16 2.31 17.87 7.81
N ASP A 17 1.20 18.47 8.23
CA ASP A 17 -0.02 17.75 8.68
C ASP A 17 -0.52 16.66 7.71
N ASP A 18 -0.11 16.70 6.43
CA ASP A 18 -0.53 15.77 5.37
C ASP A 18 0.61 14.96 4.73
N GLY A 19 1.86 14.97 5.24
CA GLY A 19 2.93 14.16 4.67
C GLY A 19 4.37 14.59 4.98
N LEU A 20 5.33 13.82 4.41
CA LEU A 20 6.76 14.12 4.44
C LEU A 20 7.11 15.15 3.37
N VAL A 21 7.54 16.34 3.76
CA VAL A 21 8.02 17.40 2.85
C VAL A 21 9.52 17.56 3.00
N PRO A 22 10.33 17.58 1.92
CA PRO A 22 11.77 17.77 2.00
C PRO A 22 12.14 19.16 2.49
N ASN A 23 13.16 19.26 3.34
CA ASN A 23 13.70 20.54 3.80
C ASN A 23 14.50 21.28 2.70
N ASN A 24 14.81 20.61 1.58
CA ASN A 24 15.53 21.22 0.45
C ASN A 24 14.55 21.48 -0.71
N PRO A 25 14.25 22.74 -1.05
CA PRO A 25 13.27 23.08 -2.10
C PRO A 25 13.67 22.61 -3.51
N THR A 26 14.91 22.16 -3.71
CA THR A 26 15.39 21.67 -5.01
C THR A 26 15.09 20.20 -5.27
N LEU A 27 14.62 19.43 -4.28
CA LEU A 27 14.33 17.99 -4.38
C LEU A 27 13.10 17.59 -3.56
N ALA A 28 12.03 18.38 -3.66
CA ALA A 28 10.79 18.10 -2.96
C ALA A 28 10.02 16.97 -3.67
N VAL A 29 10.18 15.72 -3.24
CA VAL A 29 9.24 14.65 -3.54
C VAL A 29 8.17 14.64 -2.45
N VAL A 30 6.92 14.89 -2.83
CA VAL A 30 5.78 14.70 -1.93
C VAL A 30 5.41 13.23 -1.94
N VAL A 31 5.65 12.56 -0.82
CA VAL A 31 5.31 11.16 -0.62
C VAL A 31 4.45 11.05 0.62
N PHE A 32 3.21 10.66 0.44
CA PHE A 32 2.38 10.25 1.56
C PHE A 32 2.80 8.85 2.00
N ARG A 33 2.84 8.61 3.31
CA ARG A 33 3.29 7.35 3.89
C ARG A 33 2.61 6.11 3.29
N ARG A 34 1.34 6.21 2.93
CA ARG A 34 0.53 5.13 2.34
C ARG A 34 0.66 5.03 0.82
N ALA A 35 1.35 5.98 0.19
CA ALA A 35 1.68 5.94 -1.22
C ALA A 35 2.82 4.97 -1.54
N ILE A 36 3.52 4.48 -0.50
CA ILE A 36 4.64 3.54 -0.63
C ILE A 36 4.48 2.42 0.38
N GLU A 37 4.73 1.21 -0.06
CA GLU A 37 4.86 0.01 0.77
C GLU A 37 6.28 -0.52 0.63
N VAL A 38 6.88 -1.01 1.72
CA VAL A 38 8.26 -1.51 1.74
C VAL A 38 8.34 -2.85 2.47
N ASP A 39 9.23 -3.73 2.00
CA ASP A 39 9.44 -5.06 2.59
C ASP A 39 10.55 -5.08 3.66
N GLY A 40 11.25 -3.97 3.87
CA GLY A 40 12.37 -3.86 4.81
C GLY A 40 13.70 -4.44 4.28
N SER A 41 13.73 -5.05 3.10
CA SER A 41 14.93 -5.60 2.46
C SER A 41 15.40 -4.81 1.23
N GLY A 42 14.75 -3.68 0.95
CA GLY A 42 15.08 -2.78 -0.14
C GLY A 42 14.10 -2.84 -1.32
N MET A 43 13.05 -3.66 -1.23
CA MET A 43 11.98 -3.65 -2.22
C MET A 43 10.87 -2.70 -1.79
N GLY A 44 10.32 -1.94 -2.75
CA GLY A 44 9.20 -1.05 -2.53
C GLY A 44 8.14 -1.17 -3.60
N LEU A 45 6.89 -0.83 -3.24
CA LEU A 45 5.75 -0.72 -4.15
C LEU A 45 5.19 0.68 -4.09
N THR A 46 4.76 1.18 -5.22
CA THR A 46 3.98 2.42 -5.34
C THR A 46 3.08 2.36 -6.56
N THR A 47 2.22 3.36 -6.74
CA THR A 47 1.42 3.48 -7.96
C THR A 47 1.84 4.68 -8.80
N ALA A 48 1.76 4.54 -10.10
CA ALA A 48 1.96 5.64 -11.04
C ALA A 48 0.86 6.71 -10.89
N GLN A 49 -0.37 6.27 -10.67
CA GLN A 49 -1.50 7.18 -10.45
C GLN A 49 -1.26 8.10 -9.25
N CYS A 50 -0.61 7.60 -8.18
CA CYS A 50 -0.34 8.38 -6.98
C CYS A 50 0.87 9.29 -7.14
N LEU A 51 2.07 8.74 -7.31
CA LEU A 51 3.29 9.53 -7.24
C LEU A 51 3.54 10.41 -8.47
N LEU A 52 3.00 10.05 -9.63
CA LEU A 52 3.07 10.85 -10.85
C LEU A 52 1.86 11.79 -11.02
N ASN A 53 0.99 11.85 -10.01
CA ASN A 53 -0.15 12.75 -10.06
C ASN A 53 0.31 14.21 -10.09
N LYS A 54 -0.32 15.03 -10.94
CA LYS A 54 0.02 16.45 -11.12
C LYS A 54 -0.19 17.29 -9.87
N ASN A 55 -1.03 16.83 -8.95
CA ASN A 55 -1.26 17.52 -7.67
C ASN A 55 -0.17 17.21 -6.61
N ARG A 56 0.79 16.31 -6.90
CA ARG A 56 1.84 15.89 -5.96
C ARG A 56 3.24 16.29 -6.44
N ASN A 57 3.67 15.72 -7.56
CA ASN A 57 5.03 15.88 -8.07
C ASN A 57 5.02 16.36 -9.54
N PRO A 58 4.38 17.50 -9.87
CA PRO A 58 4.19 17.92 -11.27
C PRO A 58 5.49 18.20 -12.01
N GLN A 59 6.56 18.50 -11.28
CA GLN A 59 7.87 18.84 -11.82
C GLN A 59 8.84 17.66 -11.92
N LEU A 60 8.46 16.46 -11.37
CA LEU A 60 9.36 15.32 -11.28
C LEU A 60 8.97 14.22 -12.25
N SER A 61 9.96 13.66 -12.92
CA SER A 61 9.83 12.45 -13.72
C SER A 61 9.79 11.20 -12.81
N LYS A 62 9.29 10.09 -13.37
CA LYS A 62 9.32 8.78 -12.72
C LYS A 62 10.74 8.39 -12.26
N HIS A 63 11.76 8.70 -13.08
CA HIS A 63 13.16 8.41 -12.77
C HIS A 63 13.63 9.22 -11.55
N GLU A 64 13.37 10.52 -11.51
CA GLU A 64 13.77 11.39 -10.40
C GLU A 64 13.11 10.98 -9.08
N ILE A 65 11.82 10.63 -9.10
CA ILE A 65 11.13 10.10 -7.93
C ILE A 65 11.77 8.79 -7.47
N THR A 66 12.08 7.86 -8.38
CA THR A 66 12.74 6.59 -8.07
C THR A 66 14.09 6.81 -7.41
N GLU A 67 14.91 7.73 -7.93
CA GLU A 67 16.22 8.05 -7.36
C GLU A 67 16.10 8.71 -5.97
N CYS A 68 15.10 9.56 -5.77
CA CYS A 68 14.82 10.12 -4.44
C CYS A 68 14.46 9.01 -3.43
N LEU A 69 13.57 8.08 -3.79
CA LEU A 69 13.18 6.98 -2.92
C LEU A 69 14.36 6.05 -2.62
N ARG A 70 15.22 5.80 -3.61
CA ARG A 70 16.46 5.04 -3.43
C ARG A 70 17.40 5.73 -2.43
N ASN A 71 17.65 7.01 -2.62
CA ASN A 71 18.65 7.76 -1.83
C ASN A 71 18.19 8.03 -0.41
N TYR A 72 16.91 8.27 -0.17
CA TYR A 72 16.39 8.68 1.12
C TYR A 72 15.74 7.55 1.91
N LEU A 73 15.10 6.57 1.25
CA LEU A 73 14.43 5.45 1.91
C LEU A 73 15.17 4.11 1.75
N GLY A 74 16.28 4.08 0.97
CA GLY A 74 17.04 2.85 0.75
C GLY A 74 16.32 1.82 -0.14
N ILE A 75 15.32 2.26 -0.91
CA ILE A 75 14.59 1.38 -1.84
C ILE A 75 15.45 1.14 -3.06
N THR A 76 15.98 -0.07 -3.20
CA THR A 76 16.84 -0.46 -4.33
C THR A 76 16.06 -1.02 -5.51
N HIS A 77 14.89 -1.61 -5.25
CA HIS A 77 13.98 -2.17 -6.23
C HIS A 77 12.57 -1.61 -6.01
N LEU A 78 12.12 -0.72 -6.88
CA LEU A 78 10.80 -0.10 -6.83
C LEU A 78 9.90 -0.62 -7.95
N VAL A 79 8.82 -1.29 -7.57
CA VAL A 79 7.75 -1.69 -8.48
C VAL A 79 6.72 -0.57 -8.57
N TRP A 80 6.49 -0.11 -9.78
CA TRP A 80 5.48 0.90 -10.09
C TRP A 80 4.23 0.21 -10.60
N LEU A 81 3.22 0.09 -9.74
CA LEU A 81 1.88 -0.34 -10.14
C LEU A 81 1.17 0.75 -10.95
N GLY A 82 0.05 0.40 -11.56
CA GLY A 82 -0.73 1.32 -12.37
C GLY A 82 -1.67 2.20 -11.56
N GLU A 83 -2.95 1.87 -11.62
CA GLU A 83 -4.05 2.60 -11.01
C GLU A 83 -4.51 1.95 -9.71
N GLY A 84 -5.11 2.74 -8.81
CA GLY A 84 -5.73 2.31 -7.57
C GLY A 84 -7.12 1.73 -7.75
N ILE A 85 -7.83 1.59 -6.64
CA ILE A 85 -9.23 1.13 -6.64
C ILE A 85 -10.20 2.31 -6.77
N SER A 86 -11.38 2.03 -7.29
CA SER A 86 -12.48 2.99 -7.39
C SER A 86 -12.97 3.42 -6.01
N GLY A 87 -13.27 4.69 -5.85
CA GLY A 87 -13.69 5.30 -4.59
C GLY A 87 -12.56 5.86 -3.75
N ASP A 88 -11.30 5.51 -4.04
CA ASP A 88 -10.14 6.09 -3.36
C ASP A 88 -9.93 7.55 -3.79
N ASP A 89 -10.00 8.49 -2.83
CA ASP A 89 -9.80 9.91 -3.03
C ASP A 89 -8.33 10.34 -2.93
N THR A 90 -7.44 9.40 -2.61
CA THR A 90 -5.99 9.64 -2.45
C THR A 90 -5.19 9.52 -3.75
N ASN A 91 -5.85 9.28 -4.87
CA ASN A 91 -5.26 9.02 -6.17
C ASN A 91 -4.47 7.70 -6.24
N GLY A 92 -5.01 6.63 -5.70
CA GLY A 92 -4.48 5.27 -5.86
C GLY A 92 -3.36 4.93 -4.90
N HIS A 93 -3.57 5.10 -3.60
CA HIS A 93 -2.63 4.61 -2.60
C HIS A 93 -2.41 3.10 -2.71
N VAL A 94 -1.14 2.68 -2.56
CA VAL A 94 -0.75 1.28 -2.75
C VAL A 94 -1.27 0.36 -1.64
N ASP A 95 -1.51 0.88 -0.44
CA ASP A 95 -2.01 0.13 0.72
C ASP A 95 -3.47 -0.33 0.60
N ASP A 96 -4.18 0.11 -0.45
CA ASP A 96 -5.48 -0.41 -0.84
C ASP A 96 -5.41 -1.46 -1.96
N ILE A 97 -4.21 -1.71 -2.53
CA ILE A 97 -4.00 -2.60 -3.66
C ILE A 97 -3.13 -3.79 -3.27
N ALA A 98 -1.97 -3.54 -2.62
CA ALA A 98 -0.98 -4.56 -2.30
C ALA A 98 -0.16 -4.20 -1.06
N ARG A 99 0.15 -5.20 -0.23
CA ARG A 99 0.94 -5.05 0.98
C ARG A 99 1.95 -6.18 1.14
N PHE A 100 3.17 -5.86 1.54
CA PHE A 100 4.13 -6.87 1.96
C PHE A 100 3.70 -7.55 3.26
N VAL A 101 3.91 -8.87 3.32
CA VAL A 101 3.68 -9.69 4.51
C VAL A 101 4.98 -10.23 5.08
N SER A 102 5.99 -10.29 4.26
CA SER A 102 7.40 -10.57 4.60
C SER A 102 8.30 -10.13 3.43
N PRO A 103 9.63 -10.08 3.60
CA PRO A 103 10.52 -9.83 2.48
C PRO A 103 10.26 -10.77 1.31
N GLY A 104 10.09 -10.20 0.11
CA GLY A 104 9.84 -10.97 -1.11
C GLY A 104 8.46 -11.61 -1.24
N LYS A 105 7.51 -11.30 -0.34
CA LYS A 105 6.16 -11.86 -0.37
C LYS A 105 5.10 -10.76 -0.20
N VAL A 106 4.16 -10.67 -1.12
CA VAL A 106 3.14 -9.63 -1.18
C VAL A 106 1.74 -10.23 -1.29
N ILE A 107 0.77 -9.61 -0.63
CA ILE A 107 -0.65 -9.84 -0.86
C ILE A 107 -1.15 -8.75 -1.80
N CYS A 108 -1.94 -9.13 -2.81
CA CYS A 108 -2.54 -8.22 -3.78
C CYS A 108 -4.03 -8.47 -3.93
N MET A 109 -4.80 -7.39 -3.98
CA MET A 109 -6.24 -7.47 -4.28
C MET A 109 -6.46 -7.86 -5.74
N ILE A 110 -7.46 -8.71 -5.97
CA ILE A 110 -7.96 -9.08 -7.30
C ILE A 110 -9.48 -8.93 -7.36
N GLU A 111 -10.00 -8.54 -8.51
CA GLU A 111 -11.43 -8.56 -8.81
C GLU A 111 -11.69 -9.51 -9.97
N GLU A 112 -12.51 -10.53 -9.72
CA GLU A 112 -12.79 -11.58 -10.72
C GLU A 112 -13.93 -11.22 -11.67
N ASP A 113 -14.84 -10.32 -11.27
CA ASP A 113 -15.96 -9.90 -12.11
C ASP A 113 -15.48 -8.90 -13.18
N PRO A 114 -15.46 -9.26 -14.47
CA PRO A 114 -15.02 -8.36 -15.54
C PRO A 114 -15.89 -7.11 -15.70
N SER A 115 -17.09 -7.11 -15.14
CA SER A 115 -17.99 -5.95 -15.15
C SER A 115 -17.75 -4.97 -14.00
N ASP A 116 -16.95 -5.35 -13.00
CA ASP A 116 -16.58 -4.46 -11.90
C ASP A 116 -15.53 -3.42 -12.36
N GLU A 117 -15.72 -2.19 -11.95
CA GLU A 117 -14.84 -1.07 -12.29
C GLU A 117 -13.37 -1.26 -11.85
N ASN A 118 -13.11 -2.11 -10.84
CA ASN A 118 -11.77 -2.42 -10.34
C ASN A 118 -11.07 -3.55 -11.12
N HIS A 119 -11.81 -4.35 -11.91
CA HIS A 119 -11.28 -5.55 -12.54
C HIS A 119 -10.01 -5.28 -13.34
N ASN A 120 -10.07 -4.33 -14.26
CA ASN A 120 -8.95 -4.08 -15.18
C ASN A 120 -7.71 -3.51 -14.48
N ALA A 121 -7.90 -2.60 -13.54
CA ALA A 121 -6.79 -1.99 -12.79
C ALA A 121 -6.10 -3.04 -11.91
N LEU A 122 -6.86 -3.81 -11.13
CA LEU A 122 -6.31 -4.83 -10.24
C LEU A 122 -5.68 -6.00 -11.01
N LYS A 123 -6.27 -6.43 -12.12
CA LYS A 123 -5.67 -7.45 -12.98
C LYS A 123 -4.29 -7.04 -13.49
N LYS A 124 -4.15 -5.82 -14.03
CA LYS A 124 -2.86 -5.29 -14.49
C LYS A 124 -1.83 -5.20 -13.34
N ASN A 125 -2.24 -4.72 -12.18
CA ASN A 125 -1.36 -4.63 -11.02
C ASN A 125 -0.89 -6.02 -10.56
N TYR A 126 -1.78 -7.01 -10.55
CA TYR A 126 -1.46 -8.39 -10.21
C TYR A 126 -0.45 -9.00 -11.19
N GLU A 127 -0.65 -8.83 -12.51
CA GLU A 127 0.28 -9.26 -13.55
C GLU A 127 1.66 -8.62 -13.39
N MET A 128 1.72 -7.31 -13.13
CA MET A 128 2.97 -6.58 -12.88
C MET A 128 3.72 -7.10 -11.66
N LEU A 129 3.01 -7.44 -10.57
CA LEU A 129 3.62 -8.03 -9.38
C LEU A 129 4.18 -9.43 -9.66
N GLN A 130 3.46 -10.27 -10.41
CA GLN A 130 3.91 -11.62 -10.77
C GLN A 130 5.18 -11.62 -11.64
N GLU A 131 5.37 -10.60 -12.47
CA GLU A 131 6.56 -10.42 -13.30
C GLU A 131 7.73 -9.75 -12.55
N SER A 132 7.48 -9.25 -11.33
CA SER A 132 8.48 -8.53 -10.55
C SER A 132 9.52 -9.49 -9.97
N LYS A 133 10.78 -9.05 -9.99
CA LYS A 133 11.92 -9.82 -9.50
C LYS A 133 12.52 -9.19 -8.25
N LEU A 134 12.99 -10.03 -7.36
CA LEU A 134 13.80 -9.67 -6.21
C LEU A 134 15.25 -9.37 -6.64
N ALA A 135 16.06 -8.85 -5.73
CA ALA A 135 17.46 -8.53 -5.99
C ALA A 135 18.32 -9.74 -6.41
N ASP A 136 17.95 -10.95 -5.98
CA ASP A 136 18.61 -12.21 -6.34
C ASP A 136 18.13 -12.80 -7.67
N GLY A 137 17.18 -12.14 -8.34
CA GLY A 137 16.60 -12.57 -9.61
C GLY A 137 15.41 -13.53 -9.48
N SER A 138 15.06 -14.00 -8.28
CA SER A 138 13.85 -14.78 -8.04
C SER A 138 12.60 -13.93 -8.23
N LEU A 139 11.46 -14.58 -8.47
CA LEU A 139 10.18 -13.89 -8.60
C LEU A 139 9.61 -13.50 -7.23
N LEU A 140 8.91 -12.38 -7.19
CA LEU A 140 8.11 -11.99 -6.06
C LEU A 140 6.99 -13.01 -5.83
N GLU A 141 6.82 -13.49 -4.60
CA GLU A 141 5.68 -14.33 -4.24
C GLU A 141 4.43 -13.49 -4.05
N VAL A 142 3.40 -13.73 -4.88
CA VAL A 142 2.17 -12.92 -4.89
C VAL A 142 0.98 -13.77 -4.46
N ILE A 143 0.35 -13.39 -3.34
CA ILE A 143 -0.87 -14.02 -2.83
C ILE A 143 -2.08 -13.18 -3.25
N PRO A 144 -2.98 -13.69 -4.09
CA PRO A 144 -4.19 -12.97 -4.45
C PRO A 144 -5.24 -13.02 -3.33
N LEU A 145 -5.86 -11.89 -3.05
CA LEU A 145 -7.09 -11.80 -2.25
C LEU A 145 -8.21 -11.20 -3.09
N LYS A 146 -9.39 -11.82 -3.02
CA LYS A 146 -10.58 -11.28 -3.70
C LYS A 146 -11.07 -10.02 -3.01
N MET A 147 -11.54 -9.05 -3.81
CA MET A 147 -12.15 -7.83 -3.29
C MET A 147 -13.29 -8.12 -2.30
N PRO A 148 -13.50 -7.26 -1.28
CA PRO A 148 -14.70 -7.29 -0.48
C PRO A 148 -15.94 -6.98 -1.32
N ARG A 149 -17.12 -7.22 -0.73
CA ARG A 149 -18.35 -6.72 -1.36
C ARG A 149 -18.24 -5.21 -1.60
N LYS A 150 -18.86 -4.73 -2.69
CA LYS A 150 -18.97 -3.30 -2.95
C LYS A 150 -19.68 -2.60 -1.77
N VAL A 151 -19.03 -1.61 -1.18
CA VAL A 151 -19.59 -0.74 -0.17
C VAL A 151 -19.91 0.59 -0.84
N LEU A 152 -21.14 1.07 -0.66
CA LEU A 152 -21.61 2.33 -1.24
C LEU A 152 -21.98 3.29 -0.11
N ASP A 153 -21.78 4.59 -0.35
CA ASP A 153 -22.33 5.63 0.51
C ASP A 153 -23.82 5.86 0.27
N GLU A 154 -24.40 6.85 0.94
CA GLU A 154 -25.83 7.19 0.85
C GLU A 154 -26.24 7.71 -0.54
N ASP A 155 -25.30 8.25 -1.31
CA ASP A 155 -25.50 8.74 -2.67
C ASP A 155 -25.25 7.63 -3.73
N GLY A 156 -24.91 6.41 -3.30
CA GLY A 156 -24.60 5.29 -4.17
C GLY A 156 -23.20 5.31 -4.76
N LYS A 157 -22.32 6.17 -4.27
CA LYS A 157 -20.91 6.23 -4.68
C LYS A 157 -20.13 5.11 -3.99
N ARG A 158 -19.24 4.44 -4.72
CA ARG A 158 -18.37 3.41 -4.16
C ARG A 158 -17.37 3.97 -3.18
N LEU A 159 -17.22 3.29 -2.04
CA LEU A 159 -16.20 3.54 -1.04
C LEU A 159 -15.00 2.61 -1.23
N PRO A 160 -13.76 3.01 -0.87
CA PRO A 160 -12.52 2.27 -1.16
C PRO A 160 -12.28 1.11 -0.19
N ALA A 161 -13.24 0.20 -0.07
CA ALA A 161 -13.13 -0.97 0.78
C ALA A 161 -12.06 -1.93 0.26
N SER A 162 -11.06 -2.25 1.09
CA SER A 162 -10.00 -3.19 0.75
C SER A 162 -9.54 -3.99 1.96
N TYR A 163 -9.39 -5.30 1.80
CA TYR A 163 -8.87 -6.18 2.85
C TYR A 163 -7.37 -5.97 3.12
N VAL A 164 -6.60 -5.52 2.14
CA VAL A 164 -5.16 -5.28 2.33
C VAL A 164 -4.86 -4.02 3.13
N ASN A 165 -5.86 -3.21 3.44
CA ASN A 165 -5.70 -2.08 4.35
C ASN A 165 -5.67 -2.54 5.83
N PHE A 166 -4.98 -3.68 6.11
CA PHE A 166 -4.80 -4.26 7.44
C PHE A 166 -3.65 -3.60 8.19
N TYR A 167 -3.66 -3.70 9.53
CA TYR A 167 -2.57 -3.28 10.40
C TYR A 167 -1.82 -4.49 10.93
N ILE A 168 -0.48 -4.46 10.84
CA ILE A 168 0.42 -5.50 11.37
C ILE A 168 0.99 -4.98 12.71
N GLY A 169 0.56 -5.59 13.81
CA GLY A 169 1.15 -5.39 15.13
C GLY A 169 2.13 -6.51 15.48
N ASN A 170 2.66 -6.49 16.72
CA ASN A 170 3.61 -7.52 17.17
C ASN A 170 2.98 -8.92 17.22
N ASP A 171 1.81 -9.02 17.87
CA ASP A 171 1.13 -10.29 18.14
C ASP A 171 -0.20 -10.41 17.38
N VAL A 172 -0.61 -9.36 16.66
CA VAL A 172 -1.92 -9.30 15.99
C VAL A 172 -1.81 -8.73 14.58
N VAL A 173 -2.73 -9.16 13.71
CA VAL A 173 -3.03 -8.50 12.45
C VAL A 173 -4.50 -8.10 12.47
N LEU A 174 -4.79 -6.80 12.41
CA LEU A 174 -6.14 -6.29 12.37
C LEU A 174 -6.58 -6.12 10.91
N VAL A 175 -7.61 -6.86 10.51
CA VAL A 175 -8.07 -6.93 9.12
C VAL A 175 -9.42 -6.25 8.99
N PRO A 176 -9.57 -5.25 8.09
CA PRO A 176 -10.88 -4.68 7.84
C PRO A 176 -11.79 -5.72 7.17
N ILE A 177 -13.00 -5.93 7.71
CA ILE A 177 -14.03 -6.76 7.11
C ILE A 177 -15.29 -5.92 6.88
N PHE A 178 -16.11 -6.34 5.90
CA PHE A 178 -17.21 -5.52 5.40
C PHE A 178 -18.56 -6.26 5.35
N GLY A 179 -18.67 -7.44 6.00
CA GLY A 179 -19.89 -8.25 6.01
C GLY A 179 -20.18 -8.94 4.68
N GLY A 180 -19.15 -9.27 3.91
CA GLY A 180 -19.25 -9.94 2.61
C GLY A 180 -18.88 -11.42 2.66
N LYS A 181 -19.22 -12.15 1.59
CA LYS A 181 -18.92 -13.59 1.43
C LYS A 181 -17.44 -13.92 1.46
N ASN A 182 -16.56 -12.96 1.17
CA ASN A 182 -15.11 -13.15 1.10
C ASN A 182 -14.40 -12.85 2.43
N ASP A 183 -15.11 -12.37 3.47
CA ASP A 183 -14.50 -12.02 4.77
C ASP A 183 -13.81 -13.24 5.41
N GLU A 184 -14.52 -14.36 5.51
CA GLU A 184 -14.00 -15.59 6.15
C GLU A 184 -12.80 -16.16 5.38
N SER A 185 -12.89 -16.27 4.06
CA SER A 185 -11.79 -16.77 3.23
C SER A 185 -10.57 -15.86 3.31
N THR A 186 -10.75 -14.55 3.38
CA THR A 186 -9.67 -13.58 3.58
C THR A 186 -8.98 -13.78 4.94
N LEU A 187 -9.75 -13.91 6.02
CA LEU A 187 -9.18 -14.16 7.34
C LEU A 187 -8.42 -15.48 7.40
N SER A 188 -8.89 -16.53 6.71
CA SER A 188 -8.17 -17.82 6.61
C SER A 188 -6.83 -17.66 5.92
N VAL A 189 -6.80 -17.05 4.73
CA VAL A 189 -5.54 -16.82 3.97
C VAL A 189 -4.56 -15.97 4.80
N LEU A 190 -5.04 -14.93 5.46
CA LEU A 190 -4.18 -14.08 6.29
C LEU A 190 -3.69 -14.82 7.54
N SER A 191 -4.50 -15.69 8.15
CA SER A 191 -4.08 -16.52 9.30
C SER A 191 -2.98 -17.52 8.91
N GLU A 192 -3.06 -18.12 7.73
CA GLU A 192 -2.01 -18.98 7.19
C GLU A 192 -0.73 -18.18 6.87
N THR A 193 -0.89 -16.97 6.35
CA THR A 193 0.22 -16.08 6.00
C THR A 193 0.95 -15.55 7.24
N PHE A 194 0.20 -15.14 8.27
CA PHE A 194 0.71 -14.60 9.53
C PHE A 194 0.61 -15.61 10.66
N TYR A 195 1.08 -16.84 10.44
CA TYR A 195 0.93 -17.99 11.35
C TYR A 195 1.48 -17.76 12.78
N THR A 196 2.29 -16.72 13.00
CA THR A 196 2.84 -16.35 14.32
C THR A 196 2.00 -15.24 15.00
N ARG A 197 0.93 -14.77 14.39
CA ARG A 197 0.11 -13.65 14.88
C ARG A 197 -1.36 -14.03 14.92
N ASN A 198 -2.10 -13.41 15.82
CA ASN A 198 -3.56 -13.53 15.85
C ASN A 198 -4.17 -12.62 14.77
N VAL A 199 -4.85 -13.19 13.80
CA VAL A 199 -5.56 -12.44 12.77
C VAL A 199 -6.98 -12.18 13.25
N ILE A 200 -7.35 -10.88 13.33
CA ILE A 200 -8.64 -10.43 13.90
C ILE A 200 -9.35 -9.56 12.87
N GLY A 201 -10.54 -10.00 12.46
CA GLY A 201 -11.43 -9.22 11.59
C GLY A 201 -12.11 -8.10 12.39
N ILE A 202 -12.02 -6.88 11.88
CA ILE A 202 -12.68 -5.69 12.45
C ILE A 202 -13.71 -5.18 11.45
N ASN A 203 -14.96 -5.07 11.85
CA ASN A 203 -15.98 -4.50 10.96
C ASN A 203 -15.69 -3.01 10.71
N CYS A 204 -15.32 -2.71 9.48
CA CYS A 204 -14.96 -1.37 9.03
C CYS A 204 -16.02 -0.72 8.12
N THR A 205 -17.23 -1.28 8.06
CA THR A 205 -18.32 -0.70 7.26
C THR A 205 -18.62 0.76 7.64
N GLY A 206 -18.51 1.12 8.91
CA GLY A 206 -18.64 2.51 9.38
C GLY A 206 -17.37 3.34 9.18
N LEU A 207 -16.19 2.72 9.37
CA LEU A 207 -14.90 3.42 9.24
C LEU A 207 -14.65 3.88 7.80
N ILE A 208 -15.03 3.06 6.80
CA ILE A 208 -14.74 3.34 5.39
C ILE A 208 -15.45 4.59 4.84
N TYR A 209 -16.48 5.11 5.52
CA TYR A 209 -17.08 6.41 5.19
C TYR A 209 -16.09 7.58 5.34
N GLY A 210 -15.02 7.41 6.12
CA GLY A 210 -13.87 8.32 6.17
C GLY A 210 -12.84 8.11 5.07
N PHE A 211 -13.17 7.38 4.00
CA PHE A 211 -12.31 7.08 2.84
C PHE A 211 -11.00 6.37 3.19
N GLY A 212 -10.95 5.63 4.30
CA GLY A 212 -9.79 4.84 4.70
C GLY A 212 -10.12 3.65 5.59
N GLY A 213 -9.30 2.60 5.52
CA GLY A 213 -9.39 1.42 6.37
C GLY A 213 -8.52 1.52 7.63
N ILE A 214 -8.20 0.38 8.23
CA ILE A 214 -7.43 0.31 9.49
C ILE A 214 -6.01 0.85 9.31
N HIS A 215 -5.31 0.48 8.23
CA HIS A 215 -3.96 0.98 7.97
C HIS A 215 -3.95 2.50 7.81
N CYS A 216 -4.98 3.06 7.18
CA CYS A 216 -5.12 4.49 6.95
C CYS A 216 -5.21 5.32 8.25
N VAL A 217 -5.74 4.78 9.33
CA VAL A 217 -5.90 5.47 10.62
C VAL A 217 -4.86 5.05 11.66
N THR A 218 -3.87 4.21 11.30
CA THR A 218 -2.86 3.69 12.23
C THR A 218 -1.45 4.13 11.84
N GLN A 219 -0.54 4.11 12.82
CA GLN A 219 0.88 4.36 12.64
C GLN A 219 1.68 3.36 13.47
N GLN A 220 2.64 2.67 12.82
CA GLN A 220 3.63 1.88 13.54
C GLN A 220 4.62 2.78 14.25
N GLN A 221 4.91 2.43 15.51
CA GLN A 221 6.03 2.98 16.25
C GLN A 221 6.97 1.81 16.57
N PRO A 222 8.11 1.68 15.85
CA PRO A 222 9.07 0.63 16.14
C PRO A 222 9.59 0.75 17.58
N ALA A 223 9.76 -0.41 18.24
CA ALA A 223 10.42 -0.46 19.53
C ALA A 223 11.91 -0.07 19.36
N ILE A 224 12.45 0.62 20.36
CA ILE A 224 13.86 1.03 20.43
C ILE A 224 14.66 -0.10 21.08
#